data_5b8dab5a871ebceb7f8a43379a774528
#
_entry.id   5b8dab5a871ebceb7f8a43379a774528
#
_cell.length_a   1.000
_cell.length_b   1.000
_cell.length_c   1.000
_cell.angle_alpha   90.00
_cell.angle_beta   90.00
_cell.angle_gamma   90.00
#
_symmetry.space_group_name_H-M   'P 1'
#
loop_
_entity.id
_entity.type
_entity.pdbx_description
1 polymer ?
#
loop_
_entity_poly.entity_id
_entity_poly.type
_entity_poly.pdbx_seq_one_letter_code
_entity_poly.pdbx_strand_id
1 'polypeptide(L)'
;MKHALLVFTKVPKAGEVKTRLTEDRGGILTPEEANGFYESCVLDVIDTCLTVEGVDVWVCYNKDGNRADLDGLLQGVKGSEKIVGVFPDAGGSFDDCMQYATDYILKNGAEDRLADAVTILGGDLPSLQRKTIEEAISKLDRLSKLSATGAALVQGACQEGGFSLVGLTTSTPFDFHKVFYNMDGITALDMLVNKVVEENIPFGTVEMMPDVDIPVDLASILPLLRALEAAQKNDPSVTVPRRTMEKFKEIGLETFAFPPHRDEIG
;
A
#
# COMPACT_ATOMS: atom_id res chain seq x y z
N MET A 1 -10.09 -15.56 -12.00
CA MET A 1 -8.61 -15.64 -12.06
C MET A 1 -8.11 -15.97 -10.67
N LYS A 2 -6.89 -16.55 -10.55
CA LYS A 2 -6.20 -16.66 -9.26
C LYS A 2 -5.55 -15.31 -8.95
N HIS A 3 -5.89 -14.72 -7.81
CA HIS A 3 -5.41 -13.41 -7.38
C HIS A 3 -4.38 -13.53 -6.27
N ALA A 4 -3.34 -12.72 -6.34
CA ALA A 4 -2.41 -12.47 -5.25
C ALA A 4 -2.56 -11.03 -4.74
N LEU A 5 -2.58 -10.86 -3.41
CA LEU A 5 -2.38 -9.58 -2.75
C LEU A 5 -0.92 -9.53 -2.28
N LEU A 6 -0.20 -8.52 -2.67
CA LEU A 6 1.20 -8.35 -2.31
C LEU A 6 1.37 -7.08 -1.47
N VAL A 7 1.62 -7.24 -0.17
CA VAL A 7 1.98 -6.13 0.69
C VAL A 7 3.45 -5.82 0.50
N PHE A 8 3.74 -4.62 -0.01
CA PHE A 8 5.08 -4.13 -0.24
C PHE A 8 5.51 -3.25 0.95
N THR A 9 6.57 -3.65 1.66
CA THR A 9 6.99 -3.01 2.90
C THR A 9 8.51 -2.97 3.05
N LYS A 10 9.00 -2.07 3.89
CA LYS A 10 10.34 -2.20 4.47
C LYS A 10 10.24 -3.01 5.75
N VAL A 11 11.32 -3.69 6.13
CA VAL A 11 11.44 -4.20 7.49
C VAL A 11 11.54 -3.01 8.44
N PRO A 12 10.59 -2.85 9.37
CA PRO A 12 10.59 -1.72 10.27
C PRO A 12 11.87 -1.67 11.12
N LYS A 13 12.52 -0.50 11.14
CA LYS A 13 13.68 -0.23 11.97
C LYS A 13 13.77 1.25 12.28
N ALA A 14 13.98 1.60 13.54
CA ALA A 14 14.09 2.98 13.99
C ALA A 14 15.20 3.72 13.22
N GLY A 15 14.87 4.91 12.71
CA GLY A 15 15.76 5.72 11.88
C GLY A 15 15.85 5.31 10.40
N GLU A 16 15.23 4.20 9.98
CA GLU A 16 15.24 3.73 8.59
C GLU A 16 13.86 3.79 7.91
N VAL A 17 12.78 3.83 8.70
CA VAL A 17 11.41 3.96 8.19
C VAL A 17 10.76 5.26 8.67
N LYS A 18 9.87 5.80 7.84
CA LYS A 18 9.10 7.03 8.14
C LYS A 18 9.95 8.19 8.66
N THR A 19 11.18 8.30 8.20
CA THR A 19 12.15 9.30 8.64
C THR A 19 11.69 10.74 8.40
N ARG A 20 10.78 10.98 7.43
CA ARG A 20 10.21 12.31 7.18
C ARG A 20 9.23 12.75 8.29
N LEU A 21 8.76 11.81 9.12
CA LEU A 21 7.92 12.12 10.28
C LEU A 21 8.74 12.46 11.52
N THR A 22 10.08 12.25 11.50
CA THR A 22 10.94 12.45 12.66
C THR A 22 11.39 13.91 12.80
N GLU A 23 11.68 14.31 14.03
CA GLU A 23 12.16 15.67 14.37
C GLU A 23 13.38 16.10 13.56
N ASP A 24 14.31 15.18 13.32
CA ASP A 24 15.53 15.42 12.52
C ASP A 24 15.23 15.84 11.07
N ARG A 25 14.03 15.56 10.57
CA ARG A 25 13.58 15.89 9.22
C ARG A 25 12.43 16.90 9.20
N GLY A 26 12.22 17.60 10.35
CA GLY A 26 11.15 18.58 10.49
C GLY A 26 9.78 17.99 10.79
N GLY A 27 9.71 16.72 11.16
CA GLY A 27 8.53 16.07 11.70
C GLY A 27 8.39 16.30 13.21
N ILE A 28 7.59 15.45 13.84
CA ILE A 28 7.20 15.60 15.26
C ILE A 28 7.40 14.32 16.08
N LEU A 29 7.88 13.24 15.45
CA LEU A 29 8.07 11.94 16.10
C LEU A 29 9.55 11.68 16.38
N THR A 30 9.82 10.91 17.42
CA THR A 30 11.13 10.26 17.56
C THR A 30 11.28 9.13 16.53
N PRO A 31 12.51 8.67 16.21
CA PRO A 31 12.72 7.53 15.34
C PRO A 31 12.01 6.25 15.82
N GLU A 32 11.93 6.02 17.13
CA GLU A 32 11.26 4.89 17.75
C GLU A 32 9.72 4.99 17.60
N GLU A 33 9.15 6.17 17.77
CA GLU A 33 7.72 6.42 17.57
C GLU A 33 7.33 6.24 16.10
N ALA A 34 8.12 6.78 15.18
CA ALA A 34 7.91 6.61 13.74
C ALA A 34 7.99 5.14 13.31
N ASN A 35 8.93 4.39 13.89
CA ASN A 35 9.04 2.95 13.67
C ASN A 35 7.82 2.20 14.21
N GLY A 36 7.45 2.43 15.46
CA GLY A 36 6.30 1.76 16.08
C GLY A 36 4.97 2.08 15.40
N PHE A 37 4.82 3.32 14.89
CA PHE A 37 3.71 3.68 14.01
C PHE A 37 3.71 2.84 12.73
N TYR A 38 4.84 2.75 12.04
CA TYR A 38 4.96 2.00 10.80
C TYR A 38 4.71 0.50 11.00
N GLU A 39 5.27 -0.11 12.06
CA GLU A 39 4.98 -1.50 12.45
C GLU A 39 3.48 -1.74 12.58
N SER A 40 2.80 -0.85 13.28
CA SER A 40 1.36 -0.93 13.50
C SER A 40 0.58 -0.85 12.19
N CYS A 41 0.98 0.05 11.27
CA CYS A 41 0.38 0.15 9.94
C CYS A 41 0.55 -1.14 9.14
N VAL A 42 1.77 -1.67 9.05
CA VAL A 42 2.06 -2.91 8.30
C VAL A 42 1.21 -4.07 8.80
N LEU A 43 1.09 -4.22 10.11
CA LEU A 43 0.28 -5.28 10.71
C LEU A 43 -1.22 -5.10 10.42
N ASP A 44 -1.76 -3.88 10.54
CA ASP A 44 -3.17 -3.59 10.24
C ASP A 44 -3.49 -3.78 8.75
N VAL A 45 -2.58 -3.41 7.84
CA VAL A 45 -2.72 -3.65 6.40
C VAL A 45 -2.76 -5.14 6.10
N ILE A 46 -1.83 -5.92 6.66
CA ILE A 46 -1.79 -7.38 6.45
C ILE A 46 -3.05 -8.04 7.01
N ASP A 47 -3.47 -7.67 8.23
CA ASP A 47 -4.73 -8.16 8.81
C ASP A 47 -5.92 -7.90 7.87
N THR A 48 -6.00 -6.69 7.29
CA THR A 48 -7.05 -6.34 6.33
C THR A 48 -6.97 -7.23 5.07
N CYS A 49 -5.78 -7.43 4.51
CA CYS A 49 -5.59 -8.31 3.35
C CYS A 49 -6.02 -9.76 3.64
N LEU A 50 -5.71 -10.27 4.83
CA LEU A 50 -6.08 -11.64 5.24
C LEU A 50 -7.60 -11.84 5.46
N THR A 51 -8.39 -10.76 5.52
CA THR A 51 -9.86 -10.86 5.57
C THR A 51 -10.50 -11.08 4.19
N VAL A 52 -9.76 -10.85 3.11
CA VAL A 52 -10.26 -11.03 1.74
C VAL A 52 -10.23 -12.50 1.37
N GLU A 53 -11.38 -13.05 0.98
CA GLU A 53 -11.49 -14.47 0.67
C GLU A 53 -11.07 -14.78 -0.77
N GLY A 54 -10.52 -15.98 -0.97
CA GLY A 54 -10.19 -16.48 -2.31
C GLY A 54 -8.95 -15.84 -2.96
N VAL A 55 -8.10 -15.21 -2.16
CA VAL A 55 -6.84 -14.60 -2.60
C VAL A 55 -5.65 -15.15 -1.83
N ASP A 56 -4.50 -15.19 -2.45
CA ASP A 56 -3.22 -15.52 -1.82
C ASP A 56 -2.55 -14.24 -1.31
N VAL A 57 -2.24 -14.14 -0.03
CA VAL A 57 -1.55 -12.98 0.56
C VAL A 57 -0.04 -13.25 0.62
N TRP A 58 0.72 -12.31 0.08
CA TRP A 58 2.18 -12.32 0.02
C TRP A 58 2.74 -11.05 0.66
N VAL A 59 3.98 -11.13 1.15
CA VAL A 59 4.71 -9.96 1.66
C VAL A 59 6.03 -9.84 0.92
N CYS A 60 6.29 -8.69 0.32
CA CYS A 60 7.58 -8.32 -0.26
C CYS A 60 8.25 -7.29 0.64
N TYR A 61 9.50 -7.52 1.02
CA TYR A 61 10.25 -6.62 1.90
C TYR A 61 11.57 -6.17 1.26
N ASN A 62 12.11 -5.05 1.73
CA ASN A 62 13.37 -4.52 1.21
C ASN A 62 14.52 -5.50 1.38
N LYS A 63 15.31 -5.70 0.33
CA LYS A 63 16.42 -6.67 0.24
C LYS A 63 17.41 -6.61 1.41
N ASP A 64 17.70 -5.41 1.88
CA ASP A 64 18.66 -5.19 2.97
C ASP A 64 18.01 -5.34 4.36
N GLY A 65 16.71 -5.62 4.41
CA GLY A 65 15.96 -5.84 5.65
C GLY A 65 16.28 -7.19 6.30
N ASN A 66 16.29 -7.23 7.62
CA ASN A 66 16.50 -8.47 8.35
C ASN A 66 15.22 -9.32 8.34
N ARG A 67 15.28 -10.48 7.70
CA ARG A 67 14.16 -11.42 7.62
C ARG A 67 13.67 -11.90 9.00
N ALA A 68 14.56 -12.13 9.95
CA ALA A 68 14.17 -12.61 11.28
C ALA A 68 13.38 -11.54 12.06
N ASP A 69 13.71 -10.26 11.89
CA ASP A 69 12.96 -9.16 12.50
C ASP A 69 11.56 -9.07 11.90
N LEU A 70 11.44 -9.22 10.57
CA LEU A 70 10.14 -9.28 9.89
C LEU A 70 9.31 -10.48 10.35
N ASP A 71 9.91 -11.68 10.43
CA ASP A 71 9.22 -12.87 10.90
C ASP A 71 8.72 -12.71 12.34
N GLY A 72 9.52 -12.05 13.21
CA GLY A 72 9.11 -11.67 14.56
C GLY A 72 7.90 -10.72 14.55
N LEU A 73 7.91 -9.70 13.70
CA LEU A 73 6.82 -8.76 13.56
C LEU A 73 5.53 -9.46 13.08
N LEU A 74 5.63 -10.32 12.07
CA LEU A 74 4.50 -11.02 11.48
C LEU A 74 3.81 -12.00 12.45
N GLN A 75 4.46 -12.42 13.54
CA GLN A 75 3.80 -13.17 14.61
C GLN A 75 2.67 -12.37 15.29
N GLY A 76 2.71 -11.03 15.20
CA GLY A 76 1.64 -10.15 15.66
C GLY A 76 0.39 -10.14 14.78
N VAL A 77 0.45 -10.72 13.57
CA VAL A 77 -0.67 -10.80 12.63
C VAL A 77 -1.58 -11.97 13.01
N LYS A 78 -2.88 -11.70 13.15
CA LYS A 78 -3.86 -12.76 13.39
C LYS A 78 -4.08 -13.59 12.12
N GLY A 79 -3.70 -14.85 12.16
CA GLY A 79 -3.78 -15.74 10.99
C GLY A 79 -2.56 -15.61 10.08
N SER A 80 -1.39 -15.27 10.64
CA SER A 80 -0.12 -15.18 9.89
C SER A 80 0.23 -16.46 9.13
N GLU A 81 -0.27 -17.61 9.56
CA GLU A 81 -0.14 -18.90 8.86
C GLU A 81 -0.83 -18.93 7.49
N LYS A 82 -1.70 -17.97 7.19
CA LYS A 82 -2.35 -17.81 5.87
C LYS A 82 -1.52 -16.99 4.90
N ILE A 83 -0.43 -16.36 5.35
CA ILE A 83 0.52 -15.69 4.45
C ILE A 83 1.21 -16.77 3.63
N VAL A 84 0.98 -16.76 2.30
CA VAL A 84 1.46 -17.81 1.39
C VAL A 84 2.97 -17.77 1.25
N GLY A 85 3.56 -16.57 1.26
CA GLY A 85 5.00 -16.42 1.20
C GLY A 85 5.48 -15.01 1.53
N VAL A 86 6.76 -14.95 1.88
CA VAL A 86 7.47 -13.72 2.22
C VAL A 86 8.82 -13.75 1.51
N PHE A 87 9.11 -12.74 0.70
CA PHE A 87 10.34 -12.69 -0.10
C PHE A 87 10.93 -11.27 -0.14
N PRO A 88 12.26 -11.12 -0.29
CA PRO A 88 12.89 -9.83 -0.45
C PRO A 88 12.69 -9.28 -1.87
N ASP A 89 12.71 -7.96 -2.02
CA ASP A 89 12.82 -7.31 -3.32
C ASP A 89 14.22 -7.47 -3.94
N ALA A 90 14.41 -6.95 -5.15
CA ALA A 90 15.70 -7.04 -5.86
C ALA A 90 16.74 -6.02 -5.36
N GLY A 91 16.30 -4.99 -4.63
CA GLY A 91 17.07 -3.77 -4.42
C GLY A 91 17.18 -2.93 -5.69
N GLY A 92 17.88 -1.81 -5.61
CA GLY A 92 17.97 -0.85 -6.71
C GLY A 92 16.97 0.30 -6.57
N SER A 93 16.45 0.80 -7.69
CA SER A 93 15.40 1.81 -7.68
C SER A 93 14.06 1.23 -7.22
N PHE A 94 13.12 2.09 -6.83
CA PHE A 94 11.78 1.62 -6.47
C PHE A 94 11.04 1.02 -7.69
N ASP A 95 11.31 1.55 -8.90
CA ASP A 95 10.84 0.95 -10.15
C ASP A 95 11.30 -0.52 -10.30
N ASP A 96 12.60 -0.78 -10.05
CA ASP A 96 13.18 -2.14 -10.13
C ASP A 96 12.56 -3.06 -9.09
N CYS A 97 12.36 -2.57 -7.87
CA CYS A 97 11.75 -3.33 -6.79
C CYS A 97 10.29 -3.71 -7.10
N MET A 98 9.51 -2.77 -7.63
CA MET A 98 8.11 -3.01 -8.01
C MET A 98 8.01 -3.97 -9.20
N GLN A 99 8.89 -3.82 -10.20
CA GLN A 99 8.94 -4.73 -11.34
C GLN A 99 9.28 -6.15 -10.88
N TYR A 100 10.34 -6.30 -10.09
CA TYR A 100 10.75 -7.59 -9.55
C TYR A 100 9.64 -8.27 -8.75
N ALA A 101 8.96 -7.52 -7.87
CA ALA A 101 7.88 -8.06 -7.05
C ALA A 101 6.69 -8.54 -7.90
N THR A 102 6.38 -7.81 -8.96
CA THR A 102 5.37 -8.20 -9.95
C THR A 102 5.77 -9.48 -10.68
N ASP A 103 6.99 -9.52 -11.22
CA ASP A 103 7.51 -10.65 -11.97
C ASP A 103 7.65 -11.92 -11.11
N TYR A 104 7.97 -11.75 -9.81
CA TYR A 104 8.04 -12.87 -8.87
C TYR A 104 6.70 -13.60 -8.77
N ILE A 105 5.59 -12.88 -8.75
CA ILE A 105 4.24 -13.45 -8.66
C ILE A 105 3.73 -13.94 -10.03
N LEU A 106 3.84 -13.11 -11.06
CA LEU A 106 3.22 -13.36 -12.36
C LEU A 106 4.11 -14.17 -13.30
N LYS A 107 5.42 -14.24 -13.05
CA LYS A 107 6.42 -14.96 -13.83
C LYS A 107 6.26 -14.79 -15.35
N ASN A 108 5.94 -13.57 -15.77
CA ASN A 108 5.70 -13.23 -17.17
C ASN A 108 4.71 -14.18 -17.88
N GLY A 109 3.72 -14.69 -17.13
CA GLY A 109 2.70 -15.60 -17.68
C GLY A 109 3.11 -17.05 -17.82
N ALA A 110 4.26 -17.46 -17.28
CA ALA A 110 4.70 -18.87 -17.32
C ALA A 110 3.70 -19.81 -16.62
N GLU A 111 3.75 -21.08 -16.95
CA GLU A 111 2.81 -22.09 -16.42
C GLU A 111 2.92 -22.23 -14.88
N ASP A 112 4.13 -22.05 -14.33
CA ASP A 112 4.41 -22.11 -12.89
C ASP A 112 4.21 -20.79 -12.16
N ARG A 113 3.51 -19.81 -12.77
CA ARG A 113 3.17 -18.54 -12.14
C ARG A 113 2.37 -18.74 -10.85
N LEU A 114 2.58 -17.88 -9.89
CA LEU A 114 1.95 -18.00 -8.57
C LEU A 114 0.49 -17.51 -8.57
N ALA A 115 0.17 -16.54 -9.44
CA ALA A 115 -1.18 -16.02 -9.64
C ALA A 115 -1.39 -15.55 -11.10
N ASP A 116 -2.66 -15.34 -11.50
CA ASP A 116 -3.04 -14.77 -12.80
C ASP A 116 -3.09 -13.23 -12.75
N ALA A 117 -3.27 -12.68 -11.55
CA ALA A 117 -3.26 -11.25 -11.31
C ALA A 117 -2.63 -10.96 -9.95
N VAL A 118 -1.94 -9.82 -9.83
CA VAL A 118 -1.38 -9.34 -8.59
C VAL A 118 -1.92 -7.95 -8.28
N THR A 119 -2.28 -7.70 -7.04
CA THR A 119 -2.59 -6.37 -6.51
C THR A 119 -1.56 -6.03 -5.44
N ILE A 120 -0.74 -5.03 -5.70
CA ILE A 120 0.33 -4.56 -4.83
C ILE A 120 -0.21 -3.39 -4.00
N LEU A 121 0.07 -3.42 -2.70
CA LEU A 121 -0.38 -2.45 -1.69
C LEU A 121 0.81 -1.99 -0.87
N GLY A 122 0.90 -0.71 -0.55
CA GLY A 122 1.85 -0.21 0.44
C GLY A 122 1.54 -0.72 1.86
N GLY A 123 2.57 -0.91 2.68
CA GLY A 123 2.42 -1.28 4.10
C GLY A 123 2.00 -0.12 5.02
N ASP A 124 1.84 1.08 4.50
CA ASP A 124 1.59 2.34 5.21
C ASP A 124 0.21 2.96 4.92
N LEU A 125 -0.77 2.10 4.70
CA LEU A 125 -2.15 2.44 4.36
C LEU A 125 -3.10 2.15 5.53
N PRO A 126 -3.02 2.88 6.65
CA PRO A 126 -3.80 2.53 7.84
C PRO A 126 -5.31 2.65 7.64
N SER A 127 -5.77 3.40 6.64
CA SER A 127 -7.20 3.52 6.30
C SER A 127 -7.73 2.48 5.30
N LEU A 128 -6.88 1.53 4.87
CA LEU A 128 -7.25 0.50 3.91
C LEU A 128 -8.51 -0.26 4.33
N GLN A 129 -9.48 -0.35 3.42
CA GLN A 129 -10.72 -1.07 3.63
C GLN A 129 -10.72 -2.39 2.84
N ARG A 130 -11.25 -3.45 3.45
CA ARG A 130 -11.47 -4.72 2.76
C ARG A 130 -12.23 -4.55 1.45
N LYS A 131 -13.31 -3.76 1.46
CA LYS A 131 -14.13 -3.48 0.27
C LYS A 131 -13.34 -2.86 -0.89
N THR A 132 -12.33 -2.04 -0.59
CA THR A 132 -11.49 -1.42 -1.63
C THR A 132 -10.63 -2.45 -2.35
N ILE A 133 -10.10 -3.43 -1.61
CA ILE A 133 -9.37 -4.57 -2.19
C ILE A 133 -10.32 -5.43 -3.04
N GLU A 134 -11.49 -5.77 -2.51
CA GLU A 134 -12.49 -6.57 -3.23
C GLU A 134 -12.96 -5.84 -4.51
N GLU A 135 -13.10 -4.52 -4.47
CA GLU A 135 -13.43 -3.70 -5.63
C GLU A 135 -12.31 -3.73 -6.68
N ALA A 136 -11.05 -3.61 -6.27
CA ALA A 136 -9.90 -3.69 -7.18
C ALA A 136 -9.87 -5.05 -7.90
N ILE A 137 -10.02 -6.14 -7.18
CA ILE A 137 -10.08 -7.51 -7.71
C ILE A 137 -11.24 -7.65 -8.71
N SER A 138 -12.43 -7.23 -8.31
CA SER A 138 -13.63 -7.30 -9.16
C SER A 138 -13.46 -6.47 -10.45
N LYS A 139 -12.83 -5.30 -10.36
CA LYS A 139 -12.51 -4.46 -11.52
C LYS A 139 -11.49 -5.14 -12.44
N LEU A 140 -10.43 -5.75 -11.91
CA LEU A 140 -9.47 -6.53 -12.70
C LEU A 140 -10.17 -7.67 -13.46
N ASP A 141 -11.00 -8.45 -12.78
CA ASP A 141 -11.77 -9.54 -13.41
C ASP A 141 -12.72 -9.06 -14.51
N ARG A 142 -13.32 -7.90 -14.33
CA ARG A 142 -14.23 -7.32 -15.32
C ARG A 142 -13.48 -6.73 -16.50
N LEU A 143 -12.43 -5.95 -16.25
CA LEU A 143 -11.67 -5.25 -17.27
C LEU A 143 -10.88 -6.22 -18.15
N SER A 144 -10.33 -7.29 -17.56
CA SER A 144 -9.61 -8.32 -18.34
C SER A 144 -10.48 -8.98 -19.42
N LYS A 145 -11.80 -9.04 -19.22
CA LYS A 145 -12.75 -9.55 -20.22
C LYS A 145 -13.01 -8.59 -21.38
N LEU A 146 -12.62 -7.32 -21.24
CA LEU A 146 -12.73 -6.31 -22.31
C LEU A 146 -11.52 -6.35 -23.26
N SER A 147 -10.42 -6.98 -22.84
CA SER A 147 -9.22 -7.16 -23.66
C SER A 147 -9.21 -8.53 -24.30
N ALA A 148 -8.83 -8.60 -25.58
CA ALA A 148 -8.62 -9.88 -26.27
C ALA A 148 -7.49 -10.73 -25.66
N THR A 149 -6.53 -10.09 -25.00
CA THR A 149 -5.38 -10.73 -24.35
C THR A 149 -5.63 -11.06 -22.87
N GLY A 150 -6.69 -10.50 -22.28
CA GLY A 150 -6.93 -10.55 -20.85
C GLY A 150 -6.15 -9.47 -20.06
N ALA A 151 -5.57 -8.49 -20.73
CA ALA A 151 -4.87 -7.38 -20.09
C ALA A 151 -5.85 -6.49 -19.31
N ALA A 152 -5.45 -6.05 -18.12
CA ALA A 152 -6.17 -5.09 -17.30
C ALA A 152 -5.27 -4.48 -16.23
N LEU A 153 -5.49 -3.21 -15.91
CA LEU A 153 -4.82 -2.53 -14.82
C LEU A 153 -5.84 -1.76 -13.97
N VAL A 154 -5.68 -1.82 -12.64
CA VAL A 154 -6.45 -1.04 -11.68
C VAL A 154 -5.49 -0.31 -10.76
N GLN A 155 -5.79 0.93 -10.40
CA GLN A 155 -5.00 1.69 -9.44
C GLN A 155 -5.89 2.35 -8.36
N GLY A 156 -5.30 2.64 -7.20
CA GLY A 156 -5.81 3.52 -6.16
C GLY A 156 -4.82 4.65 -5.90
N ALA A 157 -5.24 5.88 -6.14
CA ALA A 157 -4.38 7.06 -5.94
C ALA A 157 -4.07 7.31 -4.47
N CYS A 158 -2.96 7.99 -4.19
CA CYS A 158 -2.67 8.63 -2.91
C CYS A 158 -2.34 10.11 -3.12
N GLN A 159 -1.81 10.77 -2.08
CA GLN A 159 -1.44 12.18 -2.14
C GLN A 159 -0.27 12.39 -3.10
N GLU A 160 -0.01 13.66 -3.42
CA GLU A 160 1.15 14.12 -4.21
C GLU A 160 1.31 13.48 -5.60
N GLY A 161 0.20 12.99 -6.18
CA GLY A 161 0.23 12.32 -7.48
C GLY A 161 0.89 10.94 -7.45
N GLY A 162 0.88 10.29 -6.29
CA GLY A 162 1.26 8.89 -6.11
C GLY A 162 0.09 7.93 -6.30
N PHE A 163 0.37 6.66 -6.16
CA PHE A 163 -0.63 5.60 -6.01
C PHE A 163 -0.18 4.60 -4.94
N SER A 164 -1.10 4.19 -4.12
CA SER A 164 -0.89 3.28 -2.98
C SER A 164 -1.34 1.86 -3.26
N LEU A 165 -2.10 1.67 -4.36
CA LEU A 165 -2.54 0.38 -4.87
C LEU A 165 -2.34 0.33 -6.38
N VAL A 166 -1.78 -0.76 -6.88
CA VAL A 166 -1.78 -1.08 -8.30
C VAL A 166 -2.02 -2.57 -8.48
N GLY A 167 -3.00 -2.92 -9.32
CA GLY A 167 -3.31 -4.29 -9.69
C GLY A 167 -3.19 -4.49 -11.19
N LEU A 168 -2.62 -5.61 -11.61
CA LEU A 168 -2.51 -5.96 -13.03
C LEU A 168 -2.59 -7.47 -13.24
N THR A 169 -3.02 -7.85 -14.44
CA THR A 169 -3.05 -9.25 -14.87
C THR A 169 -1.73 -9.64 -15.52
N THR A 170 -1.46 -10.93 -15.58
CA THR A 170 -0.24 -11.48 -16.22
C THR A 170 -0.12 -11.17 -17.71
N SER A 171 -1.22 -10.81 -18.38
CA SER A 171 -1.25 -10.44 -19.80
C SER A 171 -1.11 -8.92 -20.03
N THR A 172 -0.98 -8.15 -18.97
CA THR A 172 -0.92 -6.67 -19.07
C THR A 172 0.48 -6.24 -19.54
N PRO A 173 0.60 -5.57 -20.70
CA PRO A 173 1.88 -5.07 -21.20
C PRO A 173 2.28 -3.80 -20.46
N PHE A 174 2.60 -3.91 -19.19
CA PHE A 174 2.98 -2.80 -18.32
C PHE A 174 4.27 -3.13 -17.58
N ASP A 175 5.20 -2.19 -17.58
CA ASP A 175 6.40 -2.22 -16.76
C ASP A 175 6.50 -0.97 -15.89
N PHE A 176 7.19 -1.08 -14.76
CA PHE A 176 7.38 0.02 -13.83
C PHE A 176 8.54 0.95 -14.18
N HIS A 177 9.27 0.70 -15.27
CA HIS A 177 10.40 1.53 -15.67
C HIS A 177 10.01 2.99 -15.85
N LYS A 178 10.69 3.91 -15.14
CA LYS A 178 10.42 5.36 -15.11
C LYS A 178 9.04 5.78 -14.57
N VAL A 179 8.36 4.91 -13.82
CA VAL A 179 7.06 5.26 -13.22
C VAL A 179 7.28 6.18 -12.02
N PHE A 180 8.11 5.78 -11.06
CA PHE A 180 8.37 6.56 -9.85
C PHE A 180 9.53 7.53 -10.00
N TYR A 181 10.55 7.16 -10.78
CA TYR A 181 11.76 7.96 -11.01
C TYR A 181 11.91 8.29 -12.48
N ASN A 182 11.21 9.33 -12.93
CA ASN A 182 11.37 9.86 -14.28
C ASN A 182 12.09 11.20 -14.26
N MET A 183 12.77 11.52 -15.36
CA MET A 183 13.53 12.78 -15.52
C MET A 183 12.65 13.94 -16.00
N ASP A 184 11.38 13.67 -16.31
CA ASP A 184 10.46 14.63 -16.92
C ASP A 184 9.67 15.44 -15.88
N GLY A 185 9.85 15.13 -14.57
CA GLY A 185 9.15 15.78 -13.47
C GLY A 185 7.65 15.46 -13.42
N ILE A 186 7.27 14.34 -14.01
CA ILE A 186 5.88 13.84 -14.05
C ILE A 186 5.62 13.02 -12.80
N THR A 187 4.42 13.11 -12.23
CA THR A 187 4.06 12.31 -11.06
C THR A 187 3.98 10.81 -11.41
N ALA A 188 4.13 9.94 -10.42
CA ALA A 188 4.06 8.49 -10.64
C ALA A 188 2.70 8.07 -11.23
N LEU A 189 1.61 8.69 -10.75
CA LEU A 189 0.27 8.42 -11.27
C LEU A 189 0.11 8.87 -12.72
N ASP A 190 0.58 10.07 -13.07
CA ASP A 190 0.51 10.55 -14.45
C ASP A 190 1.34 9.66 -15.40
N MET A 191 2.52 9.21 -14.95
CA MET A 191 3.35 8.31 -15.75
C MET A 191 2.65 6.95 -15.94
N LEU A 192 2.03 6.41 -14.90
CA LEU A 192 1.22 5.20 -15.01
C LEU A 192 0.09 5.38 -16.03
N VAL A 193 -0.66 6.48 -15.93
CA VAL A 193 -1.77 6.79 -16.84
C VAL A 193 -1.28 6.95 -18.28
N ASN A 194 -0.15 7.63 -18.50
CA ASN A 194 0.43 7.78 -19.84
C ASN A 194 0.73 6.42 -20.47
N LYS A 195 1.40 5.51 -19.73
CA LYS A 195 1.68 4.15 -20.21
C LYS A 195 0.41 3.35 -20.53
N VAL A 196 -0.58 3.45 -19.65
CA VAL A 196 -1.89 2.78 -19.84
C VAL A 196 -2.59 3.24 -21.11
N VAL A 197 -2.57 4.55 -21.38
CA VAL A 197 -3.18 5.14 -22.58
C VAL A 197 -2.38 4.74 -23.84
N GLU A 198 -1.06 4.82 -23.78
CA GLU A 198 -0.17 4.47 -24.90
C GLU A 198 -0.34 3.00 -25.32
N GLU A 199 -0.39 2.07 -24.37
CA GLU A 199 -0.56 0.64 -24.60
C GLU A 199 -2.03 0.20 -24.74
N ASN A 200 -2.98 1.15 -24.65
CA ASN A 200 -4.42 0.90 -24.74
C ASN A 200 -4.89 -0.21 -23.77
N ILE A 201 -4.39 -0.18 -22.52
CA ILE A 201 -4.73 -1.15 -21.48
C ILE A 201 -6.10 -0.82 -20.87
N PRO A 202 -7.05 -1.77 -20.77
CA PRO A 202 -8.28 -1.58 -20.01
C PRO A 202 -7.96 -1.18 -18.57
N PHE A 203 -8.42 0.02 -18.16
CA PHE A 203 -8.00 0.69 -16.96
C PHE A 203 -9.15 0.99 -16.01
N GLY A 204 -8.91 0.88 -14.71
CA GLY A 204 -9.86 1.22 -13.67
C GLY A 204 -9.21 1.87 -12.47
N THR A 205 -10.01 2.57 -11.68
CA THR A 205 -9.58 3.20 -10.44
C THR A 205 -10.42 2.71 -9.27
N VAL A 206 -9.85 2.66 -8.08
CA VAL A 206 -10.58 2.54 -6.81
C VAL A 206 -10.50 3.87 -6.05
N GLU A 207 -11.14 3.94 -4.89
CA GLU A 207 -11.07 5.14 -4.05
C GLU A 207 -9.62 5.51 -3.72
N MET A 208 -9.38 6.81 -3.52
CA MET A 208 -8.11 7.33 -3.07
C MET A 208 -7.84 6.86 -1.63
N MET A 209 -6.64 6.34 -1.39
CA MET A 209 -6.20 5.88 -0.07
C MET A 209 -4.98 6.68 0.35
N PRO A 210 -5.08 7.46 1.42
CA PRO A 210 -3.92 8.19 1.93
C PRO A 210 -2.90 7.23 2.53
N ASP A 211 -1.65 7.41 2.12
CA ASP A 211 -0.48 6.92 2.83
C ASP A 211 -0.02 7.95 3.89
N VAL A 212 0.96 7.61 4.70
CA VAL A 212 1.46 8.52 5.74
C VAL A 212 2.97 8.63 5.62
N ASP A 213 3.44 9.66 4.93
CA ASP A 213 4.86 9.86 4.63
C ASP A 213 5.44 11.13 5.25
N ILE A 214 4.67 12.19 5.36
CA ILE A 214 5.10 13.49 5.86
C ILE A 214 4.15 13.99 6.96
N PRO A 215 4.57 14.98 7.78
CA PRO A 215 3.76 15.44 8.91
C PRO A 215 2.34 15.89 8.57
N VAL A 216 2.12 16.48 7.38
CA VAL A 216 0.77 16.90 6.96
C VAL A 216 -0.20 15.74 6.78
N ASP A 217 0.31 14.54 6.46
CA ASP A 217 -0.53 13.35 6.31
C ASP A 217 -1.19 12.97 7.63
N LEU A 218 -0.49 13.21 8.76
CA LEU A 218 -1.04 12.98 10.10
C LEU A 218 -2.30 13.83 10.35
N ALA A 219 -2.34 15.07 9.84
CA ALA A 219 -3.51 15.94 9.96
C ALA A 219 -4.73 15.38 9.21
N SER A 220 -4.51 14.59 8.17
CA SER A 220 -5.57 13.95 7.41
C SER A 220 -5.94 12.58 7.97
N ILE A 221 -4.94 11.77 8.33
CA ILE A 221 -5.18 10.39 8.74
C ILE A 221 -5.84 10.28 10.11
N LEU A 222 -5.42 11.07 11.10
CA LEU A 222 -5.96 11.00 12.46
C LEU A 222 -7.48 11.17 12.51
N PRO A 223 -8.08 12.23 11.91
CA PRO A 223 -9.54 12.36 11.89
C PRO A 223 -10.22 11.28 11.06
N LEU A 224 -9.58 10.79 9.97
CA LEU A 224 -10.12 9.70 9.17
C LEU A 224 -10.23 8.41 9.98
N LEU A 225 -9.19 8.01 10.72
CA LEU A 225 -9.23 6.81 11.56
C LEU A 225 -10.29 6.90 12.65
N ARG A 226 -10.47 8.08 13.26
CA ARG A 226 -11.56 8.32 14.22
C ARG A 226 -12.94 8.20 13.57
N ALA A 227 -13.08 8.67 12.33
CA ALA A 227 -14.33 8.53 11.58
C ALA A 227 -14.63 7.05 11.28
N LEU A 228 -13.61 6.25 10.89
CA LEU A 228 -13.75 4.79 10.69
C LEU A 228 -14.19 4.08 11.98
N GLU A 229 -13.59 4.42 13.13
CA GLU A 229 -13.97 3.85 14.42
C GLU A 229 -15.43 4.20 14.78
N ALA A 230 -15.85 5.44 14.52
CA ALA A 230 -17.23 5.85 14.74
C ALA A 230 -18.21 5.13 13.80
N ALA A 231 -17.85 5.02 12.52
CA ALA A 231 -18.68 4.35 11.51
C ALA A 231 -18.84 2.85 11.78
N GLN A 232 -17.82 2.17 12.26
CA GLN A 232 -17.86 0.72 12.56
C GLN A 232 -18.97 0.36 13.57
N LYS A 233 -19.36 1.27 14.44
CA LYS A 233 -20.46 1.06 15.42
C LYS A 233 -21.80 0.76 14.73
N ASN A 234 -22.00 1.30 13.54
CA ASN A 234 -23.23 1.14 12.77
C ASN A 234 -23.06 0.28 11.52
N ASP A 235 -21.83 0.12 11.06
CA ASP A 235 -21.46 -0.70 9.90
C ASP A 235 -20.26 -1.61 10.24
N PRO A 236 -20.52 -2.86 10.65
CA PRO A 236 -19.46 -3.80 11.00
C PRO A 236 -18.51 -4.18 9.84
N SER A 237 -18.85 -3.83 8.59
CA SER A 237 -17.99 -4.07 7.43
C SER A 237 -16.81 -3.09 7.37
N VAL A 238 -16.88 -1.99 8.10
CA VAL A 238 -15.80 -1.00 8.18
C VAL A 238 -14.59 -1.57 8.91
N THR A 239 -13.44 -1.57 8.26
CA THR A 239 -12.17 -1.99 8.85
C THR A 239 -11.58 -0.83 9.68
N VAL A 240 -11.23 -1.10 10.93
CA VAL A 240 -10.60 -0.13 11.83
C VAL A 240 -9.18 -0.58 12.15
N PRO A 241 -8.14 0.22 11.85
CA PRO A 241 -6.74 -0.12 12.11
C PRO A 241 -6.41 0.10 13.60
N ARG A 242 -6.70 -0.89 14.41
CA ARG A 242 -6.67 -0.75 15.87
C ARG A 242 -5.26 -0.57 16.42
N ARG A 243 -4.27 -1.28 15.86
CA ARG A 243 -2.88 -1.14 16.33
C ARG A 243 -2.34 0.25 16.03
N THR A 244 -2.61 0.76 14.82
CA THR A 244 -2.23 2.13 14.43
C THR A 244 -2.88 3.17 15.34
N MET A 245 -4.16 3.03 15.65
CA MET A 245 -4.86 3.95 16.55
C MET A 245 -4.36 3.87 17.99
N GLU A 246 -4.08 2.66 18.48
CA GLU A 246 -3.47 2.47 19.82
C GLU A 246 -2.08 3.10 19.88
N LYS A 247 -1.27 2.92 18.84
CA LYS A 247 0.06 3.54 18.76
C LYS A 247 -0.02 5.07 18.77
N PHE A 248 -0.95 5.68 18.07
CA PHE A 248 -1.15 7.13 18.14
C PHE A 248 -1.52 7.61 19.54
N LYS A 249 -2.36 6.85 20.27
CA LYS A 249 -2.69 7.16 21.67
C LYS A 249 -1.46 7.03 22.58
N GLU A 250 -0.63 6.01 22.41
CA GLU A 250 0.61 5.82 23.17
C GLU A 250 1.59 6.98 22.96
N ILE A 251 1.71 7.47 21.74
CA ILE A 251 2.54 8.64 21.38
C ILE A 251 1.92 9.95 21.88
N GLY A 252 0.65 9.94 22.29
CA GLY A 252 -0.08 11.15 22.67
C GLY A 252 -0.59 11.95 21.48
N LEU A 253 -0.67 11.33 20.29
CA LEU A 253 -1.08 11.97 19.04
C LEU A 253 -2.58 11.75 18.79
N GLU A 254 -3.43 12.42 19.56
CA GLU A 254 -4.88 12.30 19.43
C GLU A 254 -5.47 13.21 18.35
N THR A 255 -4.88 14.40 18.18
CA THR A 255 -5.25 15.37 17.16
C THR A 255 -4.01 16.07 16.65
N PHE A 256 -3.94 16.29 15.36
CA PHE A 256 -2.90 17.06 14.73
C PHE A 256 -3.52 17.99 13.70
N ALA A 257 -3.32 19.28 13.87
CA ALA A 257 -3.72 20.28 12.90
C ALA A 257 -2.47 21.06 12.50
N PHE A 258 -2.19 21.16 11.21
CA PHE A 258 -1.27 22.17 10.74
C PHE A 258 -1.84 23.52 11.12
N PRO A 259 -1.01 24.45 11.64
CA PRO A 259 -1.49 25.80 11.93
C PRO A 259 -2.08 26.35 10.65
N PRO A 260 -3.39 26.60 10.61
CA PRO A 260 -3.99 27.19 9.44
C PRO A 260 -3.50 28.64 9.37
N HIS A 261 -3.05 29.05 8.24
CA HIS A 261 -2.94 30.48 7.93
C HIS A 261 -4.32 31.17 7.91
N ARG A 262 -5.34 30.49 8.45
CA ARG A 262 -6.74 30.96 8.48
C ARG A 262 -7.05 31.90 9.64
N ASP A 263 -6.20 31.93 10.67
CA ASP A 263 -6.39 32.80 11.84
C ASP A 263 -6.02 34.26 11.55
N GLU A 264 -5.44 34.53 10.37
CA GLU A 264 -5.19 35.88 9.88
C GLU A 264 -6.36 36.47 9.08
N ILE A 265 -7.47 35.72 8.94
CA ILE A 265 -8.67 36.13 8.22
C ILE A 265 -9.83 36.22 9.25
N GLY A 266 -9.61 37.00 10.27
CA GLY A 266 -10.62 37.37 11.28
C GLY A 266 -10.91 38.83 11.15
#